data_67f5767f33cee97add77271303ce3ab6
#
_entry.id   67f5767f33cee97add77271303ce3ab6
#
_cell.length_a   1.000
_cell.length_b   1.000
_cell.length_c   1.000
_cell.angle_alpha   90.00
_cell.angle_beta   90.00
_cell.angle_gamma   90.00
#
_symmetry.space_group_name_H-M   'P 1'
#
loop_
_entity.id
_entity.type
_entity.pdbx_description
1 polymer ?
#
loop_
_entity_poly.entity_id
_entity_poly.type
_entity_poly.pdbx_seq_one_letter_code
_entity_poly.pdbx_strand_id
1 'polypeptide(L)'
;MKINPYKIRLAIAGIVGVLSILAVCGLFYPVKFMDIQFVPLLQRLFFDFSVITAVLFVGIIILTLIFGRFYCSTICPFGILQEFVAVFISKITKNSFPGRGRLGWGDIPVRYLIAGLTFGALFGGSALLIRYIEPYTIFGSAFSLSIFGIIFVLVILAIVFSKNRFFCTNICPVGAVLGLISKISFNKIYMDENCVKCGMCAKNCPSGCIHKTPHPNPPQPGMEQFVVDNETCVKCLKCFSVCPKGAIKYGIDRTPHPNPPQPGMEQKVKFNPKRRDFVWGMGALAFLGAGYAIGINFAKNLAKKVKDVILPAGAVNANRMANKCLNCNLCINNCPNGILSKSDDKFSTVHIDYEKGKHYCKYDCHKCSEVCPSGAIKKISLEEKQNTRIGMASVSPHCIGCENCVKECPTGAISINEKRAVVDGSKCIGCGKCATVCKPQAIQIYGVNDQSKI
;
A
#
# COMPACT_ATOMS: atom_id res chain seq x y z
N MET A 1 -39.21 -2.02 -0.70
CA MET A 1 -38.01 -2.54 0.01
C MET A 1 -36.98 -1.44 0.13
N LYS A 2 -36.73 -0.87 1.32
CA LYS A 2 -35.65 0.13 1.46
C LYS A 2 -34.30 -0.59 1.34
N ILE A 3 -33.58 -0.33 0.28
CA ILE A 3 -32.27 -0.92 0.02
C ILE A 3 -31.31 -0.46 1.12
N ASN A 4 -30.70 -1.39 1.84
CA ASN A 4 -29.77 -1.06 2.92
C ASN A 4 -28.39 -0.66 2.35
N PRO A 5 -27.96 0.62 2.47
CA PRO A 5 -26.74 1.11 1.86
C PRO A 5 -25.47 0.39 2.36
N TYR A 6 -25.49 -0.14 3.57
CA TYR A 6 -24.41 -0.96 4.12
C TYR A 6 -24.22 -2.25 3.31
N LYS A 7 -25.31 -2.94 2.94
CA LYS A 7 -25.23 -4.19 2.17
C LYS A 7 -24.70 -3.97 0.77
N ILE A 8 -25.14 -2.89 0.10
CA ILE A 8 -24.65 -2.54 -1.24
C ILE A 8 -23.14 -2.26 -1.20
N ARG A 9 -22.71 -1.39 -0.28
CA ARG A 9 -21.30 -1.08 -0.13
C ARG A 9 -20.47 -2.33 0.19
N LEU A 10 -20.98 -3.22 1.06
CA LEU A 10 -20.29 -4.47 1.43
C LEU A 10 -20.15 -5.42 0.23
N ALA A 11 -21.18 -5.49 -0.64
CA ALA A 11 -21.10 -6.27 -1.88
C ALA A 11 -20.04 -5.72 -2.83
N ILE A 12 -20.02 -4.40 -3.06
CA ILE A 12 -19.01 -3.73 -3.88
C ILE A 12 -17.60 -3.99 -3.30
N ALA A 13 -17.43 -3.82 -1.99
CA ALA A 13 -16.16 -4.09 -1.31
C ALA A 13 -15.74 -5.56 -1.46
N GLY A 14 -16.70 -6.50 -1.43
CA GLY A 14 -16.45 -7.93 -1.66
C GLY A 14 -15.88 -8.19 -3.04
N ILE A 15 -16.50 -7.63 -4.08
CA ILE A 15 -16.01 -7.74 -5.48
C ILE A 15 -14.59 -7.18 -5.59
N VAL A 16 -14.36 -5.98 -5.05
CA VAL A 16 -13.04 -5.34 -5.05
C VAL A 16 -12.01 -6.18 -4.30
N GLY A 17 -12.38 -6.78 -3.16
CA GLY A 17 -11.52 -7.67 -2.38
C GLY A 17 -11.12 -8.92 -3.15
N VAL A 18 -12.08 -9.59 -3.79
CA VAL A 18 -11.83 -10.78 -4.63
C VAL A 18 -10.91 -10.43 -5.80
N LEU A 19 -11.21 -9.36 -6.53
CA LEU A 19 -10.37 -8.90 -7.64
C LEU A 19 -8.94 -8.59 -7.17
N SER A 20 -8.77 -8.01 -5.98
CA SER A 20 -7.46 -7.74 -5.40
C SER A 20 -6.69 -9.01 -5.07
N ILE A 21 -7.35 -10.03 -4.51
CA ILE A 21 -6.73 -11.34 -4.23
C ILE A 21 -6.30 -12.01 -5.53
N LEU A 22 -7.19 -12.08 -6.52
CA LEU A 22 -6.89 -12.69 -7.82
C LEU A 22 -5.71 -12.00 -8.52
N ALA A 23 -5.62 -10.67 -8.43
CA ALA A 23 -4.51 -9.89 -8.98
C ALA A 23 -3.19 -10.20 -8.26
N VAL A 24 -3.18 -10.27 -6.93
CA VAL A 24 -1.97 -10.58 -6.15
C VAL A 24 -1.51 -12.01 -6.37
N CYS A 25 -2.44 -12.97 -6.51
CA CYS A 25 -2.12 -14.37 -6.81
C CYS A 25 -1.70 -14.60 -8.28
N GLY A 26 -1.76 -13.58 -9.15
CA GLY A 26 -1.43 -13.71 -10.57
C GLY A 26 -2.43 -14.50 -11.41
N LEU A 27 -3.62 -14.82 -10.85
CA LEU A 27 -4.65 -15.62 -11.51
C LEU A 27 -5.50 -14.81 -12.49
N PHE A 28 -5.67 -13.53 -12.22
CA PHE A 28 -6.44 -12.62 -13.07
C PHE A 28 -5.75 -11.26 -13.12
N TYR A 29 -5.63 -10.68 -14.31
CA TYR A 29 -4.82 -9.51 -14.58
C TYR A 29 -5.63 -8.24 -14.95
N PRO A 30 -6.43 -7.69 -14.03
CA PRO A 30 -6.90 -6.31 -14.18
C PRO A 30 -5.80 -5.37 -13.66
N VAL A 31 -4.65 -5.34 -14.36
CA VAL A 31 -3.42 -4.61 -13.99
C VAL A 31 -3.70 -3.18 -13.57
N LYS A 32 -4.66 -2.55 -14.23
CA LYS A 32 -5.01 -1.15 -13.99
C LYS A 32 -5.65 -0.90 -12.62
N PHE A 33 -6.29 -1.91 -12.01
CA PHE A 33 -6.96 -1.75 -10.72
C PHE A 33 -5.96 -1.61 -9.55
N MET A 34 -4.85 -2.34 -9.61
CA MET A 34 -3.81 -2.27 -8.57
C MET A 34 -3.00 -0.97 -8.66
N ASP A 35 -2.99 -0.33 -9.82
CA ASP A 35 -2.37 0.98 -10.05
C ASP A 35 -3.11 2.14 -9.35
N ILE A 36 -4.39 1.95 -8.99
CA ILE A 36 -5.25 2.97 -8.34
C ILE A 36 -5.02 3.06 -6.83
N GLN A 37 -4.08 2.31 -6.26
CA GLN A 37 -3.80 2.38 -4.83
C GLN A 37 -3.07 3.67 -4.48
N PHE A 38 -3.41 4.27 -3.31
CA PHE A 38 -2.96 5.60 -2.91
C PHE A 38 -1.43 5.77 -2.91
N VAL A 39 -0.70 4.83 -2.28
CA VAL A 39 0.77 4.93 -2.17
C VAL A 39 1.48 4.71 -3.49
N PRO A 40 1.16 3.69 -4.30
CA PRO A 40 1.70 3.55 -5.64
C PRO A 40 1.48 4.78 -6.53
N LEU A 41 0.28 5.39 -6.49
CA LEU A 41 0.00 6.63 -7.22
C LEU A 41 0.87 7.78 -6.73
N LEU A 42 1.00 7.94 -5.41
CA LEU A 42 1.85 8.96 -4.81
C LEU A 42 3.32 8.79 -5.23
N GLN A 43 3.84 7.56 -5.19
CA GLN A 43 5.22 7.29 -5.63
C GLN A 43 5.43 7.63 -7.11
N ARG A 44 4.51 7.22 -7.98
CA ARG A 44 4.61 7.55 -9.41
C ARG A 44 4.51 9.05 -9.67
N LEU A 45 3.67 9.76 -8.93
CA LEU A 45 3.53 11.21 -9.05
C LEU A 45 4.87 11.93 -8.82
N PHE A 46 5.65 11.48 -7.83
CA PHE A 46 6.92 12.10 -7.47
C PHE A 46 8.12 11.61 -8.30
N PHE A 47 8.12 10.34 -8.71
CA PHE A 47 9.31 9.73 -9.31
C PHE A 47 9.19 9.44 -10.80
N ASP A 48 7.97 9.26 -11.32
CA ASP A 48 7.68 8.93 -12.72
C ASP A 48 6.40 9.66 -13.14
N PHE A 49 6.46 10.99 -13.16
CA PHE A 49 5.29 11.83 -13.44
C PHE A 49 4.59 11.42 -14.74
N SER A 50 3.29 11.16 -14.65
CA SER A 50 2.40 10.92 -15.77
C SER A 50 1.09 11.66 -15.52
N VAL A 51 0.54 12.28 -16.53
CA VAL A 51 -0.75 13.00 -16.45
C VAL A 51 -1.85 12.07 -15.93
N ILE A 52 -1.89 10.82 -16.41
CA ILE A 52 -2.88 9.83 -15.95
C ILE A 52 -2.73 9.57 -14.45
N THR A 53 -1.51 9.43 -13.95
CA THR A 53 -1.23 9.22 -12.53
C THR A 53 -1.69 10.41 -11.69
N ALA A 54 -1.43 11.63 -12.17
CA ALA A 54 -1.87 12.86 -11.51
C ALA A 54 -3.40 12.94 -11.45
N VAL A 55 -4.09 12.67 -12.55
CA VAL A 55 -5.57 12.67 -12.62
C VAL A 55 -6.16 11.63 -11.66
N LEU A 56 -5.62 10.42 -11.61
CA LEU A 56 -6.10 9.37 -10.70
C LEU A 56 -5.85 9.74 -9.23
N PHE A 57 -4.69 10.30 -8.90
CA PHE A 57 -4.37 10.73 -7.54
C PHE A 57 -5.28 11.87 -7.09
N VAL A 58 -5.43 12.90 -7.91
CA VAL A 58 -6.36 14.01 -7.66
C VAL A 58 -7.80 13.50 -7.57
N GLY A 59 -8.18 12.53 -8.39
CA GLY A 59 -9.49 11.86 -8.31
C GLY A 59 -9.76 11.24 -6.93
N ILE A 60 -8.77 10.54 -6.32
CA ILE A 60 -8.91 9.99 -4.95
C ILE A 60 -9.08 11.12 -3.92
N ILE A 61 -8.34 12.22 -4.07
CA ILE A 61 -8.45 13.37 -3.17
C ILE A 61 -9.85 14.00 -3.30
N ILE A 62 -10.34 14.24 -4.52
CA ILE A 62 -11.68 14.79 -4.78
C ILE A 62 -12.76 13.86 -4.23
N LEU A 63 -12.67 12.55 -4.49
CA LEU A 63 -13.61 11.57 -3.92
C LEU A 63 -13.59 11.60 -2.39
N THR A 64 -12.42 11.80 -1.77
CA THR A 64 -12.32 11.92 -0.31
C THR A 64 -12.90 13.25 0.19
N LEU A 65 -12.75 14.34 -0.53
CA LEU A 65 -13.37 15.62 -0.22
C LEU A 65 -14.91 15.56 -0.34
N ILE A 66 -15.42 14.84 -1.33
CA ILE A 66 -16.87 14.71 -1.52
C ILE A 66 -17.45 13.73 -0.52
N PHE A 67 -16.93 12.50 -0.45
CA PHE A 67 -17.53 11.38 0.26
C PHE A 67 -16.85 11.04 1.59
N GLY A 68 -15.77 11.73 1.98
CA GLY A 68 -14.94 11.37 3.13
C GLY A 68 -14.11 10.11 2.86
N ARG A 69 -13.66 9.41 3.90
CA ARG A 69 -12.75 8.25 3.83
C ARG A 69 -13.37 6.99 3.21
N PHE A 70 -14.12 7.14 2.14
CA PHE A 70 -14.77 6.03 1.42
C PHE A 70 -13.75 5.04 0.84
N TYR A 71 -12.60 5.54 0.39
CA TYR A 71 -11.49 4.73 -0.10
C TYR A 71 -11.12 3.59 0.86
N CYS A 72 -11.00 3.88 2.17
CA CYS A 72 -10.58 2.90 3.18
C CYS A 72 -11.57 1.75 3.40
N SER A 73 -12.84 1.95 3.04
CA SER A 73 -13.88 0.93 3.23
C SER A 73 -14.27 0.19 1.96
N THR A 74 -13.90 0.70 0.78
CA THR A 74 -14.41 0.17 -0.49
C THR A 74 -13.31 -0.17 -1.50
N ILE A 75 -12.19 0.56 -1.50
CA ILE A 75 -11.11 0.41 -2.49
C ILE A 75 -9.87 -0.26 -1.89
N CYS A 76 -9.52 0.07 -0.63
CA CYS A 76 -8.33 -0.48 0.01
C CYS A 76 -8.53 -1.98 0.35
N PRO A 77 -7.77 -2.92 -0.25
CA PRO A 77 -7.97 -4.35 -0.05
C PRO A 77 -7.73 -4.78 1.40
N PHE A 78 -6.79 -4.15 2.09
CA PHE A 78 -6.52 -4.44 3.49
C PHE A 78 -7.64 -3.94 4.44
N GLY A 79 -8.23 -2.77 4.13
CA GLY A 79 -9.39 -2.27 4.86
C GLY A 79 -10.63 -3.17 4.68
N ILE A 80 -10.80 -3.71 3.48
CA ILE A 80 -11.84 -4.67 3.14
C ILE A 80 -11.61 -5.98 3.90
N LEU A 81 -10.39 -6.52 3.91
CA LEU A 81 -10.02 -7.73 4.64
C LEU A 81 -10.35 -7.61 6.13
N GLN A 82 -9.94 -6.50 6.78
CA GLN A 82 -10.26 -6.27 8.19
C GLN A 82 -11.76 -6.27 8.47
N GLU A 83 -12.57 -5.71 7.57
CA GLU A 83 -14.04 -5.68 7.75
C GLU A 83 -14.64 -7.07 7.61
N PHE A 84 -14.24 -7.85 6.61
CA PHE A 84 -14.73 -9.22 6.43
C PHE A 84 -14.38 -10.10 7.64
N VAL A 85 -13.13 -10.01 8.11
CA VAL A 85 -12.70 -10.73 9.31
C VAL A 85 -13.51 -10.30 10.54
N ALA A 86 -13.73 -9.00 10.75
CA ALA A 86 -14.55 -8.51 11.85
C ALA A 86 -16.01 -8.97 11.78
N VAL A 87 -16.60 -9.02 10.57
CA VAL A 87 -17.96 -9.56 10.35
C VAL A 87 -18.01 -11.06 10.65
N PHE A 88 -17.00 -11.80 10.18
CA PHE A 88 -16.89 -13.25 10.41
C PHE A 88 -16.79 -13.59 11.90
N ILE A 89 -15.88 -12.90 12.62
CA ILE A 89 -15.69 -13.05 14.06
C ILE A 89 -16.99 -12.72 14.82
N SER A 90 -17.65 -11.61 14.47
CA SER A 90 -18.88 -11.20 15.14
C SER A 90 -20.02 -12.23 14.99
N LYS A 91 -20.04 -12.99 13.88
CA LYS A 91 -20.99 -14.10 13.68
C LYS A 91 -20.67 -15.30 14.56
N ILE A 92 -19.36 -15.63 14.75
CA ILE A 92 -18.95 -16.77 15.56
C ILE A 92 -19.13 -16.47 17.06
N THR A 93 -18.66 -15.30 17.51
CA THR A 93 -18.64 -14.95 18.93
C THR A 93 -19.97 -14.40 19.44
N LYS A 94 -20.94 -14.13 18.55
CA LYS A 94 -22.21 -13.42 18.83
C LYS A 94 -22.05 -12.06 19.53
N ASN A 95 -20.81 -11.59 19.66
CA ASN A 95 -20.45 -10.31 20.29
C ASN A 95 -20.07 -9.28 19.24
N SER A 96 -20.62 -8.07 19.34
CA SER A 96 -20.12 -6.91 18.59
C SER A 96 -19.04 -6.23 19.44
N PHE A 97 -17.80 -6.24 18.93
CA PHE A 97 -16.71 -5.52 19.59
C PHE A 97 -16.75 -4.05 19.17
N PRO A 98 -17.00 -3.10 20.09
CA PRO A 98 -16.91 -1.68 19.78
C PRO A 98 -15.46 -1.34 19.46
N GLY A 99 -15.26 -0.62 18.35
CA GLY A 99 -13.97 -0.01 18.08
C GLY A 99 -13.61 0.95 19.23
N ARG A 100 -12.44 0.80 19.82
CA ARG A 100 -11.90 1.85 20.71
C ARG A 100 -11.45 3.02 19.85
N GLY A 101 -11.81 4.24 20.24
CA GLY A 101 -11.41 5.48 19.61
C GLY A 101 -9.88 5.63 19.49
N ARG A 102 -9.43 6.82 19.18
CA ARG A 102 -8.01 7.13 18.95
C ARG A 102 -7.12 6.71 20.11
N LEU A 103 -5.99 6.07 19.78
CA LEU A 103 -4.85 6.02 20.69
C LEU A 103 -4.13 7.39 20.62
N GLY A 104 -3.95 8.00 21.78
CA GLY A 104 -3.08 9.14 21.95
C GLY A 104 -2.20 8.93 23.18
N TRP A 105 -0.96 9.37 23.11
CA TRP A 105 -0.17 9.67 24.29
C TRP A 105 -0.55 11.08 24.74
N GLY A 106 -1.36 11.16 25.78
CA GLY A 106 -2.10 12.36 26.04
C GLY A 106 -3.10 12.61 24.89
N ASP A 107 -3.15 13.78 24.33
CA ASP A 107 -4.02 14.12 23.21
C ASP A 107 -3.37 13.96 21.82
N ILE A 108 -2.21 13.29 21.71
CA ILE A 108 -1.46 13.13 20.46
C ILE A 108 -2.05 12.00 19.62
N PRO A 109 -2.54 12.25 18.42
CA PRO A 109 -2.84 11.18 17.49
C PRO A 109 -1.53 10.65 16.90
N VAL A 110 -1.02 9.55 17.47
CA VAL A 110 0.22 8.84 17.06
C VAL A 110 0.30 8.61 15.54
N ARG A 111 -0.86 8.46 14.89
CA ARG A 111 -0.94 8.25 13.42
C ARG A 111 -0.31 9.38 12.59
N TYR A 112 -0.34 10.64 13.07
CA TYR A 112 0.27 11.76 12.33
C TYR A 112 1.78 11.76 12.44
N LEU A 113 2.32 11.32 13.59
CA LEU A 113 3.76 11.15 13.76
C LEU A 113 4.27 10.02 12.87
N ILE A 114 3.56 8.88 12.85
CA ILE A 114 3.87 7.75 11.96
C ILE A 114 3.78 8.20 10.49
N ALA A 115 2.73 8.92 10.11
CA ALA A 115 2.56 9.42 8.74
C ALA A 115 3.68 10.39 8.36
N GLY A 116 4.03 11.35 9.23
CA GLY A 116 5.14 12.27 9.01
C GLY A 116 6.45 11.55 8.79
N LEU A 117 6.82 10.61 9.66
CA LEU A 117 8.04 9.82 9.52
C LEU A 117 8.05 9.00 8.23
N THR A 118 6.94 8.33 7.92
CA THR A 118 6.82 7.44 6.76
C THR A 118 6.88 8.19 5.43
N PHE A 119 6.12 9.27 5.31
CA PHE A 119 6.14 10.10 4.09
C PHE A 119 7.42 10.92 4.00
N GLY A 120 7.98 11.37 5.13
CA GLY A 120 9.30 12.01 5.15
C GLY A 120 10.37 11.10 4.56
N ALA A 121 10.45 9.84 5.00
CA ALA A 121 11.39 8.87 4.44
C ALA A 121 11.15 8.60 2.94
N LEU A 122 9.89 8.56 2.51
CA LEU A 122 9.54 8.40 1.09
C LEU A 122 10.03 9.59 0.26
N PHE A 123 9.81 10.83 0.72
CA PHE A 123 10.31 12.03 0.06
C PHE A 123 11.85 12.14 0.10
N GLY A 124 12.49 11.58 1.13
CA GLY A 124 13.95 11.40 1.19
C GLY A 124 14.49 10.33 0.24
N GLY A 125 13.63 9.69 -0.57
CA GLY A 125 14.00 8.70 -1.58
C GLY A 125 14.02 7.26 -1.09
N SER A 126 13.50 6.96 0.11
CA SER A 126 13.48 5.59 0.64
C SER A 126 12.06 5.08 0.88
N ALA A 127 11.71 3.96 0.24
CA ALA A 127 10.45 3.26 0.48
C ALA A 127 10.51 2.32 1.71
N LEU A 128 11.60 2.31 2.48
CA LEU A 128 11.81 1.34 3.56
C LEU A 128 10.68 1.32 4.58
N LEU A 129 10.37 2.47 5.18
CA LEU A 129 9.35 2.54 6.24
C LEU A 129 7.96 2.22 5.70
N ILE A 130 7.66 2.70 4.49
CA ILE A 130 6.34 2.49 3.88
C ILE A 130 6.09 1.01 3.54
N ARG A 131 7.13 0.23 3.24
CA ARG A 131 7.04 -1.22 2.99
C ARG A 131 6.40 -2.00 4.13
N TYR A 132 6.66 -1.59 5.38
CA TYR A 132 6.21 -2.33 6.57
C TYR A 132 4.89 -1.81 7.14
N ILE A 133 4.49 -0.59 6.80
CA ILE A 133 3.32 0.08 7.42
C ILE A 133 2.20 0.30 6.41
N GLU A 134 2.47 0.25 5.12
CA GLU A 134 1.49 0.51 4.08
C GLU A 134 0.56 -0.70 3.88
N PRO A 135 -0.77 -0.50 3.95
CA PRO A 135 -1.74 -1.61 3.95
C PRO A 135 -1.73 -2.46 2.69
N TYR A 136 -1.43 -1.88 1.53
CA TYR A 136 -1.36 -2.61 0.27
C TYR A 136 -0.15 -3.55 0.20
N THR A 137 1.01 -3.08 0.68
CA THR A 137 2.24 -3.89 0.75
C THR A 137 2.08 -5.06 1.71
N ILE A 138 1.45 -4.81 2.87
CA ILE A 138 1.14 -5.85 3.86
C ILE A 138 0.23 -6.91 3.25
N PHE A 139 -0.85 -6.48 2.58
CA PHE A 139 -1.78 -7.37 1.90
C PHE A 139 -1.07 -8.23 0.84
N GLY A 140 -0.29 -7.62 -0.06
CA GLY A 140 0.45 -8.32 -1.10
C GLY A 140 1.48 -9.30 -0.54
N SER A 141 2.21 -8.91 0.51
CA SER A 141 3.22 -9.76 1.15
C SER A 141 2.62 -10.97 1.86
N ALA A 142 1.42 -10.85 2.42
CA ALA A 142 0.72 -11.95 3.08
C ALA A 142 0.27 -13.01 2.07
N PHE A 143 -0.35 -12.58 0.99
CA PHE A 143 -0.84 -13.51 -0.06
C PHE A 143 0.29 -14.15 -0.89
N SER A 144 1.49 -13.59 -0.84
CA SER A 144 2.69 -14.21 -1.44
C SER A 144 3.40 -15.21 -0.51
N LEU A 145 2.77 -15.61 0.59
CA LEU A 145 3.33 -16.54 1.58
C LEU A 145 4.68 -16.10 2.18
N SER A 146 4.95 -14.80 2.20
CA SER A 146 6.11 -14.24 2.90
C SER A 146 5.93 -14.39 4.40
N ILE A 147 6.91 -14.98 5.10
CA ILE A 147 6.87 -15.20 6.55
C ILE A 147 6.58 -13.88 7.29
N PHE A 148 7.24 -12.79 6.94
CA PHE A 148 6.97 -11.47 7.52
C PHE A 148 5.55 -10.97 7.25
N GLY A 149 5.04 -11.17 6.03
CA GLY A 149 3.67 -10.81 5.67
C GLY A 149 2.64 -11.60 6.47
N ILE A 150 2.85 -12.91 6.61
CA ILE A 150 1.97 -13.80 7.39
C ILE A 150 1.97 -13.39 8.87
N ILE A 151 3.16 -13.24 9.49
CA ILE A 151 3.27 -12.82 10.90
C ILE A 151 2.57 -11.47 11.11
N PHE A 152 2.81 -10.50 10.22
CA PHE A 152 2.21 -9.18 10.37
C PHE A 152 0.69 -9.22 10.22
N VAL A 153 0.16 -10.00 9.29
CA VAL A 153 -1.30 -10.19 9.16
C VAL A 153 -1.87 -10.90 10.38
N LEU A 154 -1.20 -11.92 10.92
CA LEU A 154 -1.64 -12.59 12.14
C LEU A 154 -1.69 -11.61 13.34
N VAL A 155 -0.68 -10.77 13.50
CA VAL A 155 -0.66 -9.71 14.54
C VAL A 155 -1.83 -8.74 14.34
N ILE A 156 -2.07 -8.29 13.11
CA ILE A 156 -3.21 -7.39 12.85
C ILE A 156 -4.55 -8.10 13.05
N LEU A 157 -4.69 -9.35 12.64
CA LEU A 157 -5.89 -10.12 12.92
C LEU A 157 -6.13 -10.25 14.42
N ALA A 158 -5.09 -10.53 15.22
CA ALA A 158 -5.20 -10.54 16.68
C ALA A 158 -5.66 -9.18 17.24
N ILE A 159 -5.18 -8.07 16.67
CA ILE A 159 -5.64 -6.72 17.02
C ILE A 159 -7.10 -6.51 16.58
N VAL A 160 -7.50 -7.00 15.41
CA VAL A 160 -8.90 -6.92 14.91
C VAL A 160 -9.84 -7.70 15.80
N PHE A 161 -9.42 -8.84 16.38
CA PHE A 161 -10.20 -9.59 17.38
C PHE A 161 -10.58 -8.73 18.58
N SER A 162 -9.71 -7.81 19.00
CA SER A 162 -9.97 -6.96 20.18
C SER A 162 -10.51 -5.58 19.84
N LYS A 163 -10.20 -5.01 18.68
CA LYS A 163 -10.41 -3.58 18.38
C LYS A 163 -10.82 -3.26 16.94
N ASN A 164 -11.37 -4.21 16.19
CA ASN A 164 -11.83 -4.00 14.80
C ASN A 164 -10.83 -3.21 13.92
N ARG A 165 -11.22 -2.05 13.37
CA ARG A 165 -10.42 -1.24 12.44
C ARG A 165 -9.31 -0.39 13.10
N PHE A 166 -8.69 -0.90 14.15
CA PHE A 166 -7.66 -0.20 14.91
C PHE A 166 -6.48 0.28 14.05
N PHE A 167 -5.97 -0.56 13.15
CA PHE A 167 -4.86 -0.21 12.28
C PHE A 167 -5.19 1.00 11.39
N CYS A 168 -6.35 0.98 10.73
CA CYS A 168 -6.76 2.05 9.82
C CYS A 168 -6.99 3.40 10.52
N THR A 169 -7.31 3.39 11.81
CA THR A 169 -7.61 4.60 12.59
C THR A 169 -6.41 5.15 13.34
N ASN A 170 -5.41 4.30 13.71
CA ASN A 170 -4.35 4.69 14.62
C ASN A 170 -2.92 4.56 14.05
N ILE A 171 -2.68 3.69 13.07
CA ILE A 171 -1.33 3.39 12.57
C ILE A 171 -1.16 3.80 11.10
N CYS A 172 -2.17 3.54 10.26
CA CYS A 172 -2.06 3.66 8.82
C CYS A 172 -1.75 5.11 8.36
N PRO A 173 -0.62 5.34 7.68
CA PRO A 173 -0.25 6.67 7.19
C PRO A 173 -1.22 7.21 6.14
N VAL A 174 -1.73 6.34 5.25
CA VAL A 174 -2.77 6.70 4.27
C VAL A 174 -4.05 7.11 4.99
N GLY A 175 -4.42 6.35 6.04
CA GLY A 175 -5.56 6.68 6.91
C GLY A 175 -5.42 8.02 7.62
N ALA A 176 -4.21 8.44 7.96
CA ALA A 176 -3.94 9.76 8.55
C ALA A 176 -4.22 10.89 7.54
N VAL A 177 -3.63 10.80 6.33
CA VAL A 177 -3.81 11.81 5.27
C VAL A 177 -5.26 11.92 4.83
N LEU A 178 -5.90 10.79 4.47
CA LEU A 178 -7.30 10.80 4.05
C LEU A 178 -8.25 11.22 5.19
N GLY A 179 -7.84 11.00 6.46
CA GLY A 179 -8.56 11.48 7.63
C GLY A 179 -8.59 13.01 7.72
N LEU A 180 -7.45 13.67 7.53
CA LEU A 180 -7.37 15.13 7.50
C LEU A 180 -8.26 15.72 6.41
N ILE A 181 -8.20 15.15 5.21
CA ILE A 181 -9.05 15.57 4.09
C ILE A 181 -10.53 15.34 4.40
N SER A 182 -10.86 14.18 5.01
CA SER A 182 -12.24 13.86 5.39
C SER A 182 -12.82 14.79 6.47
N LYS A 183 -11.99 15.45 7.27
CA LYS A 183 -12.43 16.44 8.25
C LYS A 183 -13.15 17.62 7.59
N ILE A 184 -12.70 18.01 6.40
CA ILE A 184 -13.26 19.10 5.60
C ILE A 184 -14.20 18.61 4.49
N SER A 185 -14.54 17.30 4.46
CA SER A 185 -15.40 16.71 3.44
C SER A 185 -16.80 17.33 3.44
N PHE A 186 -17.39 17.46 2.24
CA PHE A 186 -18.74 18.02 2.07
C PHE A 186 -19.80 17.12 2.68
N ASN A 187 -19.74 15.82 2.42
CA ASN A 187 -20.70 14.88 2.97
C ASN A 187 -20.19 14.27 4.28
N LYS A 188 -20.93 14.50 5.34
CA LYS A 188 -20.66 14.03 6.70
C LYS A 188 -21.74 13.05 7.15
N ILE A 189 -21.38 12.16 8.08
CA ILE A 189 -22.38 11.39 8.82
C ILE A 189 -22.75 12.21 10.05
N TYR A 190 -24.02 12.47 10.23
CA TYR A 190 -24.57 13.21 11.37
C TYR A 190 -25.84 12.53 11.89
N MET A 191 -26.28 12.93 13.08
CA MET A 191 -27.48 12.43 13.72
C MET A 191 -28.58 13.48 13.61
N ASP A 192 -29.78 13.03 13.20
CA ASP A 192 -30.98 13.81 13.09
C ASP A 192 -31.66 13.96 14.48
N GLU A 193 -32.61 14.88 14.60
CA GLU A 193 -33.42 15.14 15.80
C GLU A 193 -34.20 13.91 16.29
N ASN A 194 -34.51 12.97 15.39
CA ASN A 194 -35.15 11.70 15.70
C ASN A 194 -34.26 10.71 16.50
N CYS A 195 -33.04 11.12 16.88
CA CYS A 195 -32.11 10.27 17.63
C CYS A 195 -32.56 10.08 19.08
N VAL A 196 -32.93 8.85 19.41
CA VAL A 196 -33.36 8.46 20.79
C VAL A 196 -32.17 8.17 21.72
N LYS A 197 -30.94 8.51 21.33
CA LYS A 197 -29.71 8.41 22.14
C LYS A 197 -29.42 7.01 22.72
N CYS A 198 -29.90 5.96 22.08
CA CYS A 198 -29.76 4.57 22.56
C CYS A 198 -28.33 4.00 22.51
N GLY A 199 -27.40 4.68 21.83
CA GLY A 199 -25.98 4.28 21.75
C GLY A 199 -25.67 3.06 20.88
N MET A 200 -26.66 2.44 20.22
CA MET A 200 -26.43 1.24 19.39
C MET A 200 -25.45 1.49 18.25
N CYS A 201 -25.48 2.66 17.63
CA CYS A 201 -24.54 3.06 16.59
C CYS A 201 -23.08 3.14 17.11
N ALA A 202 -22.89 3.67 18.33
CA ALA A 202 -21.56 3.75 18.96
C ALA A 202 -21.03 2.36 19.32
N LYS A 203 -21.86 1.49 19.91
CA LYS A 203 -21.48 0.09 20.23
C LYS A 203 -21.08 -0.72 19.00
N ASN A 204 -21.72 -0.48 17.85
CA ASN A 204 -21.45 -1.21 16.61
C ASN A 204 -20.45 -0.52 15.67
N CYS A 205 -19.90 0.63 16.04
CA CYS A 205 -18.97 1.37 15.19
C CYS A 205 -17.59 0.69 15.14
N PRO A 206 -17.16 0.15 13.99
CA PRO A 206 -15.88 -0.54 13.92
C PRO A 206 -14.66 0.39 14.04
N SER A 207 -14.83 1.68 13.75
CA SER A 207 -13.78 2.69 13.87
C SER A 207 -13.77 3.41 15.21
N GLY A 208 -14.81 3.23 16.04
CA GLY A 208 -14.99 3.95 17.30
C GLY A 208 -15.11 5.47 17.11
N CYS A 209 -15.62 5.92 15.95
CA CYS A 209 -15.75 7.33 15.63
C CYS A 209 -17.01 8.00 16.16
N ILE A 210 -17.88 7.25 16.83
CA ILE A 210 -19.12 7.75 17.44
C ILE A 210 -18.94 7.75 18.95
N HIS A 211 -18.93 8.91 19.55
CA HIS A 211 -18.74 9.09 20.98
C HIS A 211 -19.73 10.09 21.56
N LYS A 212 -19.89 10.04 22.87
CA LYS A 212 -20.68 11.05 23.59
C LYS A 212 -19.88 12.34 23.70
N THR A 213 -20.53 13.47 23.55
CA THR A 213 -19.93 14.77 23.85
C THR A 213 -19.58 14.84 25.33
N PRO A 214 -18.37 15.33 25.70
CA PRO A 214 -18.09 15.64 27.10
C PRO A 214 -19.01 16.79 27.53
N HIS A 215 -19.75 16.58 28.64
CA HIS A 215 -20.61 17.60 29.22
C HIS A 215 -19.83 18.63 30.02
N PRO A 216 -20.29 19.92 30.03
CA PRO A 216 -19.96 20.82 31.12
C PRO A 216 -20.53 20.26 32.43
N ASN A 217 -19.74 20.35 33.51
CA ASN A 217 -20.14 19.93 34.86
C ASN A 217 -21.19 20.89 35.46
N PRO A 218 -22.29 20.39 36.06
CA PRO A 218 -22.74 19.00 36.19
C PRO A 218 -23.57 18.51 34.99
N PRO A 219 -23.57 17.21 34.71
CA PRO A 219 -24.38 16.65 33.61
C PRO A 219 -25.87 16.74 33.94
N GLN A 220 -26.61 17.50 33.16
CA GLN A 220 -28.04 17.51 33.26
C GLN A 220 -28.61 16.23 32.59
N PRO A 221 -29.55 15.49 33.23
CA PRO A 221 -30.16 14.33 32.64
C PRO A 221 -30.85 14.67 31.31
N GLY A 222 -30.50 13.96 30.24
CA GLY A 222 -31.10 14.16 28.92
C GLY A 222 -30.26 14.98 27.91
N MET A 223 -29.18 15.64 28.28
CA MET A 223 -28.32 16.43 27.36
C MET A 223 -27.21 15.65 26.67
N GLU A 224 -27.03 14.37 26.94
CA GLU A 224 -26.00 13.56 26.25
C GLU A 224 -26.27 13.50 24.75
N GLN A 225 -25.37 14.02 23.95
CA GLN A 225 -25.47 13.99 22.50
C GLN A 225 -24.35 13.12 21.92
N PHE A 226 -24.68 12.25 20.98
CA PHE A 226 -23.68 11.50 20.25
C PHE A 226 -23.17 12.31 19.06
N VAL A 227 -21.85 12.36 18.89
CA VAL A 227 -21.17 13.05 17.79
C VAL A 227 -20.36 12.05 16.97
N VAL A 228 -20.34 12.27 15.66
CA VAL A 228 -19.55 11.48 14.73
C VAL A 228 -18.27 12.21 14.36
N ASP A 229 -17.12 11.66 14.76
CA ASP A 229 -15.82 12.14 14.30
C ASP A 229 -15.60 11.72 12.83
N ASN A 230 -15.87 12.64 11.91
CA ASN A 230 -15.74 12.40 10.48
C ASN A 230 -14.29 12.20 10.02
N GLU A 231 -13.30 12.65 10.79
CA GLU A 231 -11.88 12.42 10.55
C GLU A 231 -11.51 10.94 10.75
N THR A 232 -12.08 10.27 11.74
CA THR A 232 -11.84 8.85 12.05
C THR A 232 -12.82 7.93 11.33
N CYS A 233 -13.98 8.45 10.90
CA CYS A 233 -15.03 7.69 10.23
C CYS A 233 -14.57 7.20 8.85
N VAL A 234 -14.57 5.88 8.64
CA VAL A 234 -14.21 5.23 7.36
C VAL A 234 -15.40 5.08 6.40
N LYS A 235 -16.54 5.68 6.71
CA LYS A 235 -17.76 5.64 5.88
C LYS A 235 -18.22 4.20 5.56
N CYS A 236 -18.13 3.28 6.54
CA CYS A 236 -18.56 1.89 6.35
C CYS A 236 -20.08 1.71 6.35
N LEU A 237 -20.83 2.71 6.77
CA LEU A 237 -22.32 2.77 6.82
C LEU A 237 -22.96 1.71 7.73
N LYS A 238 -22.21 1.00 8.58
CA LYS A 238 -22.76 0.00 9.50
C LYS A 238 -23.76 0.62 10.50
N CYS A 239 -23.51 1.88 10.91
CA CYS A 239 -24.39 2.62 11.80
C CYS A 239 -25.82 2.78 11.25
N PHE A 240 -25.99 2.87 9.93
CA PHE A 240 -27.31 2.94 9.27
C PHE A 240 -28.11 1.65 9.45
N SER A 241 -27.44 0.49 9.44
CA SER A 241 -28.12 -0.81 9.55
C SER A 241 -28.56 -1.14 10.98
N VAL A 242 -27.95 -0.50 11.99
CA VAL A 242 -28.24 -0.79 13.41
C VAL A 242 -29.08 0.30 14.07
N CYS A 243 -29.38 1.41 13.39
CA CYS A 243 -30.21 2.48 13.94
C CYS A 243 -31.70 2.14 13.84
N PRO A 244 -32.42 1.90 14.96
CA PRO A 244 -33.83 1.48 14.92
C PRO A 244 -34.76 2.60 14.43
N LYS A 245 -34.36 3.87 14.62
CA LYS A 245 -35.15 5.05 14.23
C LYS A 245 -34.73 5.66 12.89
N GLY A 246 -33.68 5.12 12.24
CA GLY A 246 -33.15 5.70 11.00
C GLY A 246 -32.66 7.16 11.13
N ALA A 247 -32.28 7.56 12.34
CA ALA A 247 -31.86 8.93 12.69
C ALA A 247 -30.46 9.28 12.21
N ILE A 248 -29.74 8.35 11.56
CA ILE A 248 -28.41 8.61 11.00
C ILE A 248 -28.56 9.02 9.55
N LYS A 249 -27.99 10.16 9.21
CA LYS A 249 -28.02 10.75 7.86
C LYS A 249 -26.61 10.87 7.30
N TYR A 250 -26.53 10.86 5.97
CA TYR A 250 -25.28 11.09 5.23
C TYR A 250 -25.54 12.18 4.19
N GLY A 251 -24.80 13.26 4.26
CA GLY A 251 -24.96 14.41 3.38
C GLY A 251 -24.28 15.64 3.94
N ILE A 252 -24.66 16.79 3.39
CA ILE A 252 -24.23 18.08 3.90
C ILE A 252 -24.91 18.28 5.26
N ASP A 253 -24.11 18.46 6.29
CA ASP A 253 -24.59 18.72 7.64
C ASP A 253 -25.25 20.12 7.67
N ARG A 254 -26.58 20.12 7.71
CA ARG A 254 -27.42 21.33 7.83
C ARG A 254 -27.99 21.48 9.24
N THR A 255 -27.62 20.59 10.17
CA THR A 255 -28.09 20.73 11.54
C THR A 255 -27.48 22.02 12.12
N PRO A 256 -28.29 22.93 12.66
CA PRO A 256 -27.75 24.04 13.44
C PRO A 256 -26.92 23.42 14.57
N HIS A 257 -25.64 23.82 14.68
CA HIS A 257 -24.91 23.51 15.89
C HIS A 257 -25.76 23.90 17.09
N PRO A 258 -25.96 23.01 18.08
CA PRO A 258 -26.72 23.38 19.25
C PRO A 258 -26.14 24.69 19.81
N ASN A 259 -26.97 25.66 19.90
CA ASN A 259 -26.82 27.06 20.35
C ASN A 259 -25.37 27.52 20.62
N PRO A 260 -24.92 28.63 20.02
CA PRO A 260 -23.74 29.32 20.51
C PRO A 260 -23.93 29.50 22.04
N PRO A 261 -22.87 29.37 22.85
CA PRO A 261 -22.95 29.53 24.28
C PRO A 261 -23.66 30.88 24.56
N GLN A 262 -24.74 30.83 25.33
CA GLN A 262 -25.47 32.06 25.70
C GLN A 262 -24.49 33.03 26.33
N PRO A 263 -24.53 34.32 25.95
CA PRO A 263 -23.67 35.34 26.56
C PRO A 263 -23.98 35.40 28.08
N GLY A 264 -23.02 34.97 28.89
CA GLY A 264 -23.14 34.91 30.35
C GLY A 264 -22.61 33.64 31.00
N MET A 265 -22.36 32.54 30.27
CA MET A 265 -21.70 31.33 30.80
C MET A 265 -20.22 31.25 30.33
N GLU A 266 -19.43 32.24 30.72
CA GLU A 266 -17.97 32.10 30.67
C GLU A 266 -17.48 31.19 31.79
N GLN A 267 -17.60 29.88 31.57
CA GLN A 267 -16.75 28.94 32.34
C GLN A 267 -15.39 28.88 31.68
N LYS A 268 -14.40 29.42 32.38
CA LYS A 268 -12.97 29.39 32.10
C LYS A 268 -12.38 27.97 32.05
N VAL A 269 -12.71 27.21 31.04
CA VAL A 269 -11.79 26.22 30.52
C VAL A 269 -11.18 26.85 29.28
N LYS A 270 -10.15 27.63 29.44
CA LYS A 270 -9.26 28.09 28.35
C LYS A 270 -8.55 26.92 27.73
N PHE A 271 -9.31 26.07 27.05
CA PHE A 271 -8.77 25.13 26.10
C PHE A 271 -8.45 25.93 24.85
N ASN A 272 -7.20 26.32 24.67
CA ASN A 272 -6.75 27.04 23.49
C ASN A 272 -6.43 26.01 22.37
N PRO A 273 -7.41 25.64 21.52
CA PRO A 273 -7.22 24.64 20.47
C PRO A 273 -6.12 25.05 19.49
N LYS A 274 -5.97 26.36 19.24
CA LYS A 274 -4.96 26.89 18.31
C LYS A 274 -3.51 26.61 18.74
N ARG A 275 -3.20 26.74 20.04
CA ARG A 275 -1.83 26.47 20.54
C ARG A 275 -1.51 24.97 20.47
N ARG A 276 -2.47 24.12 20.77
CA ARG A 276 -2.31 22.67 20.72
C ARG A 276 -2.15 22.20 19.28
N ASP A 277 -3.01 22.62 18.36
CA ASP A 277 -2.97 22.25 16.94
C ASP A 277 -1.66 22.74 16.28
N PHE A 278 -1.14 23.91 16.71
CA PHE A 278 0.16 24.39 16.29
C PHE A 278 1.32 23.51 16.76
N VAL A 279 1.34 23.11 18.05
CA VAL A 279 2.38 22.22 18.59
C VAL A 279 2.37 20.87 17.88
N TRP A 280 1.19 20.36 17.53
CA TRP A 280 1.04 19.11 16.78
C TRP A 280 1.47 19.23 15.31
N GLY A 281 1.16 20.34 14.68
CA GLY A 281 1.65 20.67 13.34
C GLY A 281 3.18 20.71 13.32
N MET A 282 3.80 21.37 14.29
CA MET A 282 5.27 21.40 14.44
C MET A 282 5.85 20.01 14.70
N GLY A 283 5.22 19.21 15.57
CA GLY A 283 5.62 17.82 15.83
C GLY A 283 5.58 16.98 14.55
N ALA A 284 4.50 17.03 13.79
CA ALA A 284 4.37 16.28 12.53
C ALA A 284 5.41 16.74 11.49
N LEU A 285 5.70 18.04 11.40
CA LEU A 285 6.75 18.59 10.54
C LEU A 285 8.16 18.14 10.98
N ALA A 286 8.44 18.10 12.28
CA ALA A 286 9.70 17.60 12.81
C ALA A 286 9.91 16.11 12.47
N PHE A 287 8.86 15.29 12.61
CA PHE A 287 8.91 13.87 12.21
C PHE A 287 9.03 13.69 10.70
N LEU A 288 8.42 14.57 9.90
CA LEU A 288 8.60 14.60 8.45
C LEU A 288 10.07 14.91 8.09
N GLY A 289 10.68 15.90 8.74
CA GLY A 289 12.10 16.25 8.56
C GLY A 289 13.04 15.13 9.00
N ALA A 290 12.79 14.50 10.15
CA ALA A 290 13.56 13.35 10.62
C ALA A 290 13.42 12.16 9.65
N GLY A 291 12.22 11.86 9.18
CA GLY A 291 11.97 10.83 8.16
C GLY A 291 12.73 11.12 6.86
N TYR A 292 12.74 12.35 6.40
CA TYR A 292 13.48 12.78 5.21
C TYR A 292 14.98 12.55 5.35
N ALA A 293 15.58 12.94 6.49
CA ALA A 293 16.99 12.71 6.76
C ALA A 293 17.33 11.21 6.82
N ILE A 294 16.49 10.40 7.48
CA ILE A 294 16.62 8.94 7.50
C ILE A 294 16.54 8.37 6.08
N GLY A 295 15.60 8.85 5.28
CA GLY A 295 15.40 8.42 3.89
C GLY A 295 16.64 8.65 3.04
N ILE A 296 17.23 9.85 3.07
CA ILE A 296 18.44 10.18 2.32
C ILE A 296 19.63 9.29 2.74
N ASN A 297 19.87 9.16 4.06
CA ASN A 297 20.98 8.35 4.56
C ASN A 297 20.82 6.88 4.17
N PHE A 298 19.60 6.38 4.25
CA PHE A 298 19.30 5.00 3.87
C PHE A 298 19.48 4.76 2.38
N ALA A 299 18.96 5.67 1.53
CA ALA A 299 19.12 5.59 0.08
C ALA A 299 20.60 5.57 -0.35
N LYS A 300 21.43 6.42 0.27
CA LYS A 300 22.89 6.45 0.01
C LYS A 300 23.60 5.16 0.42
N ASN A 301 23.25 4.60 1.58
CA ASN A 301 23.89 3.37 2.10
C ASN A 301 23.49 2.12 1.32
N LEU A 302 22.24 2.09 0.85
CA LEU A 302 21.72 0.98 0.08
C LEU A 302 22.36 0.90 -1.31
N ALA A 303 22.61 2.04 -1.93
CA ALA A 303 23.33 2.16 -3.20
C ALA A 303 24.70 1.47 -3.20
N LYS A 304 25.39 1.49 -2.07
CA LYS A 304 26.73 0.88 -1.93
C LYS A 304 26.69 -0.65 -1.80
N LYS A 305 25.56 -1.24 -1.37
CA LYS A 305 25.46 -2.68 -1.05
C LYS A 305 24.92 -3.56 -2.19
N VAL A 306 24.27 -2.99 -3.19
CA VAL A 306 23.55 -3.75 -4.25
C VAL A 306 24.35 -3.78 -5.55
N LYS A 307 25.65 -4.12 -5.51
CA LYS A 307 26.51 -4.06 -6.71
C LYS A 307 26.41 -5.26 -7.65
N ASP A 308 26.00 -6.45 -7.17
CA ASP A 308 26.13 -7.70 -7.96
C ASP A 308 24.80 -8.41 -8.23
N VAL A 309 23.67 -7.69 -8.14
CA VAL A 309 22.34 -8.27 -8.28
C VAL A 309 21.80 -8.09 -9.68
N ILE A 310 21.34 -9.18 -10.30
CA ILE A 310 20.72 -9.14 -11.63
C ILE A 310 19.28 -8.67 -11.49
N LEU A 311 18.98 -7.51 -12.05
CA LEU A 311 17.68 -6.87 -11.93
C LEU A 311 16.76 -7.19 -13.13
N PRO A 312 15.43 -7.27 -12.93
CA PRO A 312 14.49 -7.44 -14.04
C PRO A 312 14.53 -6.24 -15.00
N ALA A 313 14.23 -6.49 -16.28
CA ALA A 313 14.20 -5.44 -17.29
C ALA A 313 13.24 -4.30 -16.91
N GLY A 314 13.68 -3.06 -17.04
CA GLY A 314 12.96 -1.87 -16.60
C GLY A 314 13.28 -1.42 -15.18
N ALA A 315 14.05 -2.18 -14.40
CA ALA A 315 14.51 -1.76 -13.07
C ALA A 315 15.51 -0.61 -13.13
N VAL A 316 16.16 -0.41 -14.29
CA VAL A 316 17.16 0.61 -14.58
C VAL A 316 18.44 0.38 -13.79
N ASN A 317 18.40 0.52 -12.47
CA ASN A 317 19.55 0.28 -11.59
C ASN A 317 19.10 -0.13 -10.17
N ALA A 318 20.05 -0.57 -9.37
CA ALA A 318 19.86 -1.02 -8.01
C ALA A 318 19.29 0.06 -7.09
N ASN A 319 19.71 1.30 -7.26
CA ASN A 319 19.22 2.43 -6.48
C ASN A 319 17.72 2.66 -6.67
N ARG A 320 17.26 2.62 -7.92
CA ARG A 320 15.84 2.76 -8.23
C ARG A 320 15.04 1.64 -7.60
N MET A 321 15.49 0.38 -7.75
CA MET A 321 14.81 -0.76 -7.12
C MET A 321 14.75 -0.63 -5.62
N ALA A 322 15.87 -0.31 -4.97
CA ALA A 322 15.94 -0.18 -3.53
C ALA A 322 15.02 0.91 -2.98
N ASN A 323 14.94 2.03 -3.67
CA ASN A 323 14.20 3.21 -3.20
C ASN A 323 12.71 3.18 -3.53
N LYS A 324 12.30 2.49 -4.62
CA LYS A 324 10.90 2.48 -5.07
C LYS A 324 10.17 1.16 -4.85
N CYS A 325 10.88 0.03 -4.69
CA CYS A 325 10.24 -1.28 -4.54
C CYS A 325 9.47 -1.36 -3.22
N LEU A 326 8.17 -1.66 -3.30
CA LEU A 326 7.29 -1.86 -2.14
C LEU A 326 7.31 -3.29 -1.59
N ASN A 327 8.00 -4.23 -2.23
CA ASN A 327 7.98 -5.66 -1.86
C ASN A 327 6.58 -6.31 -1.89
N CYS A 328 5.70 -5.83 -2.73
CA CYS A 328 4.34 -6.34 -2.87
C CYS A 328 4.25 -7.71 -3.58
N ASN A 329 5.37 -8.23 -4.08
CA ASN A 329 5.53 -9.53 -4.75
C ASN A 329 4.76 -9.74 -6.06
N LEU A 330 4.05 -8.74 -6.57
CA LEU A 330 3.30 -8.87 -7.82
C LEU A 330 4.17 -9.36 -8.99
N CYS A 331 5.36 -8.81 -9.15
CA CYS A 331 6.28 -9.22 -10.21
C CYS A 331 6.76 -10.66 -10.04
N ILE A 332 6.95 -11.13 -8.80
CA ILE A 332 7.35 -12.52 -8.49
C ILE A 332 6.23 -13.48 -8.86
N ASN A 333 5.01 -13.20 -8.37
CA ASN A 333 3.84 -14.07 -8.60
C ASN A 333 3.39 -14.12 -10.06
N ASN A 334 3.68 -13.07 -10.84
CA ASN A 334 3.32 -12.99 -12.27
C ASN A 334 4.47 -13.40 -13.20
N CYS A 335 5.62 -13.82 -12.68
CA CYS A 335 6.73 -14.29 -13.51
C CYS A 335 6.43 -15.69 -14.05
N PRO A 336 6.25 -15.88 -15.39
CA PRO A 336 5.86 -17.18 -15.95
C PRO A 336 6.96 -18.24 -15.80
N ASN A 337 8.20 -17.83 -15.64
CA ASN A 337 9.33 -18.73 -15.42
C ASN A 337 9.75 -18.85 -13.95
N GLY A 338 9.13 -18.08 -13.04
CA GLY A 338 9.37 -18.15 -11.60
C GLY A 338 10.78 -17.74 -11.15
N ILE A 339 11.53 -17.00 -11.98
CA ILE A 339 12.94 -16.68 -11.73
C ILE A 339 13.15 -15.42 -10.86
N LEU A 340 12.09 -14.75 -10.49
CA LEU A 340 12.19 -13.58 -9.61
C LEU A 340 12.10 -14.01 -8.15
N SER A 341 13.05 -13.57 -7.35
CA SER A 341 13.09 -13.83 -5.93
C SER A 341 13.39 -12.56 -5.13
N LYS A 342 13.21 -12.64 -3.81
CA LYS A 342 13.66 -11.61 -2.87
C LYS A 342 15.09 -11.91 -2.43
N SER A 343 15.89 -10.87 -2.29
CA SER A 343 17.17 -10.97 -1.58
C SER A 343 16.91 -11.23 -0.09
N ASP A 344 17.65 -12.15 0.50
CA ASP A 344 17.60 -12.47 1.93
C ASP A 344 18.25 -11.38 2.80
N ASP A 345 18.91 -10.41 2.18
CA ASP A 345 19.48 -9.25 2.85
C ASP A 345 18.39 -8.41 3.55
N LYS A 346 18.78 -7.73 4.63
CA LYS A 346 17.90 -6.83 5.44
C LYS A 346 17.13 -5.80 4.61
N PHE A 347 17.46 -5.65 3.31
CA PHE A 347 16.91 -4.65 2.39
C PHE A 347 16.15 -5.23 1.21
N SER A 348 15.94 -6.54 1.21
CA SER A 348 14.99 -7.30 0.39
C SER A 348 14.53 -6.57 -0.89
N THR A 349 15.34 -6.58 -1.94
CA THR A 349 14.94 -6.14 -3.28
C THR A 349 14.64 -7.35 -4.16
N VAL A 350 13.72 -7.19 -5.10
CA VAL A 350 13.44 -8.23 -6.08
C VAL A 350 14.57 -8.29 -7.10
N HIS A 351 15.08 -9.48 -7.35
CA HIS A 351 16.15 -9.75 -8.31
C HIS A 351 15.84 -11.00 -9.15
N ILE A 352 16.61 -11.19 -10.20
CA ILE A 352 16.59 -12.41 -11.00
C ILE A 352 17.52 -13.43 -10.36
N ASP A 353 16.97 -14.60 -10.08
CA ASP A 353 17.68 -15.75 -9.55
C ASP A 353 17.64 -16.87 -10.60
N TYR A 354 18.74 -17.06 -11.30
CA TYR A 354 18.84 -18.07 -12.34
C TYR A 354 18.89 -19.51 -11.81
N GLU A 355 18.97 -19.70 -10.50
CA GLU A 355 18.89 -21.02 -9.87
C GLU A 355 17.45 -21.43 -9.56
N LYS A 356 16.49 -20.48 -9.66
CA LYS A 356 15.06 -20.71 -9.43
C LYS A 356 14.25 -20.86 -10.72
N GLY A 357 13.16 -21.57 -10.61
CA GLY A 357 12.17 -21.71 -11.68
C GLY A 357 12.75 -22.37 -12.92
N LYS A 358 12.49 -21.78 -14.10
CA LYS A 358 13.00 -22.26 -15.39
C LYS A 358 14.39 -21.72 -15.74
N HIS A 359 15.05 -21.07 -14.81
CA HIS A 359 16.43 -20.60 -14.87
C HIS A 359 16.74 -19.58 -15.99
N TYR A 360 15.76 -18.94 -16.65
CA TYR A 360 15.97 -17.89 -17.66
C TYR A 360 14.85 -16.87 -17.73
N CYS A 361 15.19 -15.64 -18.15
CA CYS A 361 14.22 -14.61 -18.45
C CYS A 361 13.67 -14.77 -19.86
N LYS A 362 12.37 -15.01 -19.99
CA LYS A 362 11.71 -15.26 -21.27
C LYS A 362 11.83 -14.04 -22.18
N TYR A 363 12.31 -14.22 -23.44
CA TYR A 363 12.63 -13.14 -24.37
C TYR A 363 11.40 -12.32 -24.76
N ASP A 364 10.26 -12.99 -24.96
CA ASP A 364 8.96 -12.44 -25.36
C ASP A 364 8.04 -12.10 -24.18
N CYS A 365 8.61 -11.74 -23.02
CA CYS A 365 7.85 -11.45 -21.81
C CYS A 365 8.38 -10.23 -21.07
N HIS A 366 7.49 -9.29 -20.73
CA HIS A 366 7.79 -8.11 -19.91
C HIS A 366 6.78 -7.94 -18.75
N LYS A 367 6.09 -9.00 -18.33
CA LYS A 367 5.04 -8.96 -17.29
C LYS A 367 5.46 -8.31 -16.00
N CYS A 368 6.71 -8.50 -15.55
CA CYS A 368 7.21 -7.86 -14.32
C CYS A 368 7.17 -6.32 -14.39
N SER A 369 7.38 -5.73 -15.57
CA SER A 369 7.28 -4.27 -15.78
C SER A 369 5.84 -3.79 -15.83
N GLU A 370 4.94 -4.59 -16.40
CA GLU A 370 3.51 -4.24 -16.48
C GLU A 370 2.86 -4.19 -15.10
N VAL A 371 3.18 -5.16 -14.23
CA VAL A 371 2.53 -5.34 -12.92
C VAL A 371 3.10 -4.48 -11.81
N CYS A 372 4.22 -3.81 -12.01
CA CYS A 372 4.86 -3.03 -10.96
C CYS A 372 4.05 -1.75 -10.63
N PRO A 373 3.35 -1.68 -9.48
CA PRO A 373 2.48 -0.55 -9.17
C PRO A 373 3.27 0.68 -8.73
N SER A 374 4.44 0.51 -8.11
CA SER A 374 5.28 1.60 -7.62
C SER A 374 6.20 2.22 -8.69
N GLY A 375 6.30 1.59 -9.87
CA GLY A 375 7.26 1.99 -10.90
C GLY A 375 8.72 1.70 -10.52
N ALA A 376 8.99 0.85 -9.52
CA ALA A 376 10.35 0.37 -9.24
C ALA A 376 10.93 -0.33 -10.48
N ILE A 377 10.11 -1.15 -11.13
CA ILE A 377 10.34 -1.62 -12.49
C ILE A 377 9.53 -0.70 -13.41
N LYS A 378 10.20 0.07 -14.25
CA LYS A 378 9.57 0.99 -15.20
C LYS A 378 8.74 0.21 -16.21
N LYS A 379 7.57 0.71 -16.58
CA LYS A 379 6.78 0.13 -17.68
C LYS A 379 7.54 0.32 -18.98
N ILE A 380 7.85 -0.77 -19.63
CA ILE A 380 8.55 -0.83 -20.90
C ILE A 380 7.74 -1.66 -21.89
N SER A 381 7.87 -1.37 -23.19
CA SER A 381 7.30 -2.20 -24.24
C SER A 381 8.07 -3.53 -24.39
N LEU A 382 7.50 -4.48 -25.13
CA LEU A 382 8.20 -5.73 -25.42
C LEU A 382 9.47 -5.48 -26.21
N GLU A 383 9.44 -4.58 -27.18
CA GLU A 383 10.60 -4.15 -27.98
C GLU A 383 11.68 -3.51 -27.12
N GLU A 384 11.31 -2.59 -26.22
CA GLU A 384 12.26 -2.01 -25.27
C GLU A 384 12.88 -3.07 -24.37
N LYS A 385 12.12 -4.07 -23.92
CA LYS A 385 12.62 -5.17 -23.10
C LYS A 385 13.62 -6.02 -23.88
N GLN A 386 13.34 -6.34 -25.13
CA GLN A 386 14.21 -7.13 -26.01
C GLN A 386 15.56 -6.45 -26.30
N ASN A 387 15.55 -5.11 -26.28
CA ASN A 387 16.73 -4.27 -26.45
C ASN A 387 17.35 -3.79 -25.12
N THR A 388 16.89 -4.30 -23.97
CA THR A 388 17.43 -3.93 -22.67
C THR A 388 18.39 -4.99 -22.13
N ARG A 389 19.62 -4.59 -21.85
CA ARG A 389 20.62 -5.45 -21.21
C ARG A 389 20.36 -5.56 -19.71
N ILE A 390 20.04 -6.74 -19.21
CA ILE A 390 19.82 -7.03 -17.78
C ILE A 390 21.04 -7.69 -17.13
N GLY A 391 21.90 -8.29 -17.95
CA GLY A 391 23.12 -8.97 -17.53
C GLY A 391 23.97 -9.30 -18.74
N MET A 392 25.04 -10.05 -18.51
CA MET A 392 25.94 -10.53 -19.55
C MET A 392 26.39 -11.95 -19.27
N ALA A 393 26.38 -12.81 -20.30
CA ALA A 393 26.89 -14.16 -20.20
C ALA A 393 28.42 -14.18 -20.28
N SER A 394 29.05 -14.98 -19.46
CA SER A 394 30.49 -15.30 -19.51
C SER A 394 30.67 -16.80 -19.66
N VAL A 395 31.65 -17.19 -20.43
CA VAL A 395 31.96 -18.58 -20.72
C VAL A 395 33.27 -18.99 -20.04
N SER A 396 33.19 -20.00 -19.18
CA SER A 396 34.36 -20.55 -18.47
C SER A 396 35.19 -21.50 -19.36
N PRO A 397 36.42 -21.82 -18.94
CA PRO A 397 37.28 -22.76 -19.65
C PRO A 397 36.72 -24.19 -19.83
N HIS A 398 35.70 -24.56 -19.05
CA HIS A 398 35.04 -25.87 -19.12
C HIS A 398 34.12 -26.03 -20.35
N CYS A 399 34.05 -25.04 -21.23
CA CYS A 399 33.28 -25.11 -22.46
C CYS A 399 33.84 -26.16 -23.41
N ILE A 400 32.96 -27.06 -23.89
CA ILE A 400 33.32 -28.17 -24.82
C ILE A 400 32.92 -27.87 -26.27
N GLY A 401 32.40 -26.67 -26.59
CA GLY A 401 32.02 -26.29 -27.95
C GLY A 401 30.81 -27.02 -28.55
N CYS A 402 29.88 -27.49 -27.74
CA CYS A 402 28.75 -28.34 -28.17
C CYS A 402 27.62 -27.60 -28.92
N GLU A 403 27.73 -26.29 -29.14
CA GLU A 403 26.80 -25.42 -29.89
C GLU A 403 25.38 -25.28 -29.35
N ASN A 404 24.98 -25.97 -28.29
CA ASN A 404 23.62 -25.88 -27.76
C ASN A 404 23.22 -24.46 -27.36
N CYS A 405 24.16 -23.70 -26.80
CA CYS A 405 23.93 -22.29 -26.43
C CYS A 405 23.74 -21.37 -27.64
N VAL A 406 24.36 -21.70 -28.78
CA VAL A 406 24.21 -20.93 -30.04
C VAL A 406 22.80 -21.08 -30.58
N LYS A 407 22.30 -22.32 -30.66
CA LYS A 407 20.97 -22.66 -31.17
C LYS A 407 19.84 -22.03 -30.34
N GLU A 408 20.05 -21.91 -29.06
CA GLU A 408 19.03 -21.43 -28.11
C GLU A 408 19.11 -19.91 -27.84
N CYS A 409 20.13 -19.22 -28.36
CA CYS A 409 20.28 -17.79 -28.11
C CYS A 409 19.27 -16.97 -28.91
N PRO A 410 18.31 -16.26 -28.27
CA PRO A 410 17.25 -15.55 -29.00
C PRO A 410 17.76 -14.30 -29.74
N THR A 411 18.93 -13.77 -29.36
CA THR A 411 19.55 -12.58 -29.98
C THR A 411 20.70 -12.92 -30.93
N GLY A 412 21.05 -14.21 -31.08
CA GLY A 412 22.22 -14.62 -31.87
C GLY A 412 23.56 -14.09 -31.33
N ALA A 413 23.63 -13.79 -30.02
CA ALA A 413 24.80 -13.22 -29.38
C ALA A 413 25.95 -14.23 -29.13
N ILE A 414 25.79 -15.50 -29.48
CA ILE A 414 26.77 -16.54 -29.17
C ILE A 414 27.22 -17.20 -30.49
N SER A 415 28.53 -17.29 -30.67
CA SER A 415 29.17 -18.04 -31.76
C SER A 415 30.21 -19.00 -31.21
N ILE A 416 30.69 -19.91 -32.03
CA ILE A 416 31.80 -20.79 -31.66
C ILE A 416 33.06 -20.29 -32.36
N ASN A 417 34.11 -20.10 -31.59
CA ASN A 417 35.45 -19.84 -32.06
C ASN A 417 36.42 -20.82 -31.37
N GLU A 418 37.33 -21.43 -32.12
CA GLU A 418 38.35 -22.38 -31.61
C GLU A 418 37.78 -23.42 -30.61
N LYS A 419 36.63 -24.06 -30.96
CA LYS A 419 35.93 -25.06 -30.13
C LYS A 419 35.41 -24.49 -28.79
N ARG A 420 35.23 -23.17 -28.66
CA ARG A 420 34.67 -22.53 -27.50
C ARG A 420 33.55 -21.55 -27.88
N ALA A 421 32.57 -21.44 -27.04
CA ALA A 421 31.54 -20.41 -27.19
C ALA A 421 32.11 -19.05 -26.86
N VAL A 422 31.86 -18.07 -27.74
CA VAL A 422 32.21 -16.67 -27.56
C VAL A 422 30.93 -15.86 -27.56
N VAL A 423 30.80 -14.93 -26.61
CA VAL A 423 29.62 -14.09 -26.43
C VAL A 423 29.89 -12.69 -26.99
N ASP A 424 29.08 -12.30 -27.97
CA ASP A 424 29.06 -10.93 -28.47
C ASP A 424 28.31 -10.04 -27.45
N GLY A 425 29.07 -9.26 -26.70
CA GLY A 425 28.55 -8.33 -25.69
C GLY A 425 27.62 -7.28 -26.28
N SER A 426 27.73 -6.93 -27.57
CA SER A 426 26.83 -5.96 -28.21
C SER A 426 25.40 -6.47 -28.38
N LYS A 427 25.21 -7.78 -28.52
CA LYS A 427 23.92 -8.47 -28.74
C LYS A 427 23.38 -9.17 -27.50
N CYS A 428 24.22 -9.43 -26.50
CA CYS A 428 23.82 -10.17 -25.31
C CYS A 428 22.96 -9.33 -24.38
N ILE A 429 21.72 -9.77 -24.12
CA ILE A 429 20.81 -9.15 -23.17
C ILE A 429 20.90 -9.75 -21.76
N GLY A 430 21.61 -10.85 -21.56
CA GLY A 430 21.74 -11.50 -20.26
C GLY A 430 20.53 -12.32 -19.83
N CYS A 431 19.72 -12.85 -20.76
CA CYS A 431 18.47 -13.56 -20.43
C CYS A 431 18.67 -14.90 -19.71
N GLY A 432 19.86 -15.49 -19.74
CA GLY A 432 20.20 -16.75 -19.06
C GLY A 432 19.80 -18.04 -19.82
N LYS A 433 19.18 -17.96 -20.99
CA LYS A 433 18.74 -19.16 -21.72
C LYS A 433 19.93 -20.07 -22.11
N CYS A 434 21.05 -19.51 -22.48
CA CYS A 434 22.27 -20.25 -22.80
C CYS A 434 22.83 -21.01 -21.59
N ALA A 435 22.68 -20.50 -20.37
CA ALA A 435 23.12 -21.19 -19.16
C ALA A 435 22.27 -22.44 -18.87
N THR A 436 20.95 -22.39 -19.14
CA THR A 436 20.05 -23.54 -18.89
C THR A 436 20.30 -24.73 -19.77
N VAL A 437 20.84 -24.53 -20.97
CA VAL A 437 21.12 -25.62 -21.94
C VAL A 437 22.58 -26.09 -21.91
N CYS A 438 23.39 -25.42 -21.09
CA CYS A 438 24.83 -25.75 -20.98
C CYS A 438 25.04 -26.93 -20.04
N LYS A 439 25.17 -28.16 -20.61
CA LYS A 439 25.41 -29.37 -19.84
C LYS A 439 26.65 -29.30 -18.93
N PRO A 440 27.83 -28.80 -19.40
CA PRO A 440 29.00 -28.65 -18.55
C PRO A 440 28.93 -27.48 -17.59
N GLN A 441 27.80 -26.73 -17.53
CA GLN A 441 27.60 -25.53 -16.68
C GLN A 441 28.72 -24.46 -16.87
N ALA A 442 29.22 -24.38 -18.09
CA ALA A 442 30.32 -23.47 -18.42
C ALA A 442 29.88 -22.02 -18.64
N ILE A 443 28.58 -21.69 -18.57
CA ILE A 443 28.06 -20.36 -18.81
C ILE A 443 27.45 -19.81 -17.53
N GLN A 444 27.94 -18.66 -17.09
CA GLN A 444 27.40 -17.90 -15.96
C GLN A 444 26.88 -16.54 -16.42
N ILE A 445 25.87 -16.01 -15.74
CA ILE A 445 25.30 -14.70 -16.04
C ILE A 445 25.69 -13.73 -14.92
N TYR A 446 26.25 -12.60 -15.28
CA TYR A 446 26.61 -11.52 -14.36
C TYR A 446 25.65 -10.35 -14.53
N GLY A 447 25.37 -9.66 -13.43
CA GLY A 447 24.56 -8.44 -13.43
C GLY A 447 25.31 -7.26 -14.07
N VAL A 448 24.54 -6.29 -14.55
CA VAL A 448 25.03 -4.98 -14.97
C VAL A 448 24.59 -3.92 -13.97
N ASN A 449 25.46 -2.96 -13.66
CA ASN A 449 25.16 -1.92 -12.67
C ASN A 449 24.00 -1.02 -13.13
N ASP A 450 23.99 -0.67 -14.41
CA ASP A 450 22.94 0.11 -15.06
C ASP A 450 22.46 -0.61 -16.32
N GLN A 451 21.15 -0.74 -16.48
CA GLN A 451 20.55 -1.32 -17.68
C GLN A 451 20.69 -0.34 -18.84
N SER A 452 21.39 -0.76 -19.89
CA SER A 452 21.56 0.00 -21.11
C SER A 452 20.70 -0.58 -22.24
N LYS A 453 20.34 0.24 -23.21
CA LYS A 453 19.83 -0.24 -24.50
C LYS A 453 21.01 -0.82 -25.30
N ILE A 454 20.73 -1.90 -26.01
CA ILE A 454 21.65 -2.53 -26.96
C ILE A 454 21.50 -1.86 -28.30
#